data_4010957fcd588a7ceccc799845fc111c
#
_entry.id   4010957fcd588a7ceccc799845fc111c
#
_cell.length_a   1.000
_cell.length_b   1.000
_cell.length_c   1.000
_cell.angle_alpha   90.00
_cell.angle_beta   90.00
_cell.angle_gamma   90.00
#
_symmetry.space_group_name_H-M   'P 1'
#
loop_
_entity.id
_entity.type
_entity.pdbx_description
1 polymer ?
#
loop_
_entity_poly.entity_id
_entity_poly.type
_entity_poly.pdbx_seq_one_letter_code
_entity_poly.pdbx_strand_id
1 'polypeptide(L)'
;MDKKIDNVVAHIRDLERRLGEVDNNLKYIKVVQALKKSLDKLYGLLLRDTALQREYQSTYINYFYGGSLSFYNKVCNSLLDYKYGNRPF
;
A
#
# COMPACT_ATOMS: atom_id res chain seq x y z
N MET A 1 -1.50 -17.31 -12.64
CA MET A 1 -1.51 -16.39 -11.50
C MET A 1 -2.90 -15.77 -11.34
N ASP A 2 -3.20 -15.22 -10.21
CA ASP A 2 -4.52 -14.66 -9.93
C ASP A 2 -4.64 -13.26 -10.55
N LYS A 3 -5.56 -13.11 -11.49
CA LYS A 3 -5.79 -11.86 -12.22
C LYS A 3 -6.19 -10.70 -11.30
N LYS A 4 -6.98 -11.00 -10.28
CA LYS A 4 -7.46 -10.01 -9.33
C LYS A 4 -6.30 -9.44 -8.51
N ILE A 5 -5.42 -10.32 -8.04
CA ILE A 5 -4.21 -9.91 -7.30
C ILE A 5 -3.27 -9.14 -8.22
N ASP A 6 -3.05 -9.62 -9.44
CA ASP A 6 -2.18 -8.94 -10.40
C ASP A 6 -2.66 -7.52 -10.69
N ASN A 7 -3.98 -7.34 -10.84
CA ASN A 7 -4.56 -6.01 -11.08
C ASN A 7 -4.40 -5.09 -9.87
N VAL A 8 -4.58 -5.59 -8.65
CA VAL A 8 -4.39 -4.79 -7.44
C VAL A 8 -2.93 -4.39 -7.29
N VAL A 9 -2.00 -5.31 -7.53
CA VAL A 9 -0.55 -5.01 -7.46
C VAL A 9 -0.16 -3.97 -8.49
N ALA A 10 -0.65 -4.08 -9.72
CA ALA A 10 -0.38 -3.11 -10.78
C ALA A 10 -0.89 -1.73 -10.39
N HIS A 11 -2.07 -1.65 -9.78
CA HIS A 11 -2.64 -0.40 -9.31
C HIS A 11 -1.81 0.21 -8.17
N ILE A 12 -1.34 -0.61 -7.23
CA ILE A 12 -0.48 -0.16 -6.14
C ILE A 12 0.82 0.43 -6.70
N ARG A 13 1.44 -0.25 -7.67
CA ARG A 13 2.67 0.24 -8.31
C ARG A 13 2.46 1.57 -9.01
N ASP A 14 1.32 1.75 -9.67
CA ASP A 14 0.98 3.03 -10.29
C ASP A 14 0.82 4.14 -9.24
N LEU A 15 0.17 3.83 -8.12
CA LEU A 15 0.02 4.79 -7.02
C LEU A 15 1.37 5.15 -6.38
N GLU A 16 2.27 4.18 -6.23
CA GLU A 16 3.62 4.45 -5.73
C GLU A 16 4.37 5.43 -6.66
N ARG A 17 4.26 5.22 -7.97
CA ARG A 17 4.86 6.12 -8.94
C ARG A 17 4.28 7.53 -8.83
N ARG A 18 2.96 7.64 -8.72
CA ARG A 18 2.29 8.93 -8.55
C ARG A 18 2.71 9.62 -7.27
N LEU A 19 2.93 8.85 -6.21
CA LEU A 19 3.38 9.41 -4.92
C LEU A 19 4.71 10.15 -5.07
N GLY A 20 5.62 9.61 -5.88
CA GLY A 20 6.91 10.25 -6.15
C GLY A 20 6.82 11.49 -7.04
N GLU A 21 5.71 11.70 -7.73
CA GLU A 21 5.51 12.81 -8.66
C GLU A 21 4.64 13.95 -8.10
N VAL A 22 4.00 13.73 -6.94
CA VAL A 22 3.10 14.75 -6.37
C VAL A 22 3.87 15.93 -5.81
N ASP A 23 3.34 17.12 -6.03
CA ASP A 23 3.96 18.38 -5.68
C ASP A 23 3.21 19.17 -4.59
N ASN A 24 2.06 18.67 -4.11
CA ASN A 24 1.34 19.33 -3.05
C ASN A 24 0.71 18.34 -2.06
N ASN A 25 0.41 18.84 -0.85
CA ASN A 25 -0.06 18.02 0.26
C ASN A 25 -1.42 17.36 0.00
N LEU A 26 -2.32 18.07 -0.66
CA LEU A 26 -3.66 17.56 -0.92
C LEU A 26 -3.63 16.37 -1.88
N LYS A 27 -2.84 16.49 -2.96
CA LYS A 27 -2.65 15.38 -3.91
C LYS A 27 -1.92 14.21 -3.24
N TYR A 28 -0.92 14.51 -2.42
CA TYR A 28 -0.17 13.49 -1.69
C TYR A 28 -1.09 12.65 -0.82
N ILE A 29 -1.92 13.29 -0.01
CA ILE A 29 -2.79 12.54 0.91
C ILE A 29 -3.85 11.72 0.16
N LYS A 30 -4.33 12.20 -0.98
CA LYS A 30 -5.26 11.43 -1.79
C LYS A 30 -4.62 10.15 -2.33
N VAL A 31 -3.37 10.24 -2.78
CA VAL A 31 -2.63 9.06 -3.25
C VAL A 31 -2.38 8.09 -2.09
N VAL A 32 -2.00 8.61 -0.92
CA VAL A 32 -1.78 7.78 0.27
C VAL A 32 -3.06 7.08 0.71
N GLN A 33 -4.20 7.76 0.68
CA GLN A 33 -5.50 7.15 0.98
C GLN A 33 -5.84 6.02 0.01
N ALA A 34 -5.59 6.23 -1.28
CA ALA A 34 -5.80 5.20 -2.29
C ALA A 34 -4.85 4.02 -2.10
N LEU A 35 -3.59 4.27 -1.73
CA LEU A 35 -2.61 3.23 -1.40
C LEU A 35 -3.09 2.38 -0.22
N LYS A 36 -3.53 3.02 0.87
CA LYS A 36 -4.04 2.30 2.04
C LYS A 36 -5.17 1.37 1.67
N LYS A 37 -6.13 1.86 0.91
CA LYS A 37 -7.29 1.08 0.48
C LYS A 37 -6.88 -0.10 -0.39
N SER A 38 -5.97 0.11 -1.33
CA SER A 38 -5.50 -0.95 -2.22
C SER A 38 -4.65 -1.98 -1.48
N LEU A 39 -3.83 -1.55 -0.53
CA LEU A 39 -3.02 -2.44 0.30
C LEU A 39 -3.91 -3.29 1.22
N ASP A 40 -4.96 -2.71 1.79
CA ASP A 40 -5.93 -3.46 2.59
C ASP A 40 -6.59 -4.56 1.75
N LYS A 41 -6.97 -4.23 0.53
CA LYS A 41 -7.58 -5.19 -0.39
C LYS A 41 -6.60 -6.33 -0.73
N LEU A 42 -5.37 -5.99 -1.04
CA LEU A 42 -4.33 -6.98 -1.33
C LEU A 42 -4.08 -7.90 -0.15
N TYR A 43 -3.95 -7.33 1.04
CA TYR A 43 -3.73 -8.09 2.26
C TYR A 43 -4.86 -9.10 2.50
N GLY A 44 -6.10 -8.64 2.37
CA GLY A 44 -7.28 -9.52 2.52
C GLY A 44 -7.30 -10.66 1.50
N LEU A 45 -6.91 -10.39 0.26
CA LEU A 45 -6.84 -11.42 -0.78
C LEU A 45 -5.77 -12.47 -0.48
N LEU A 46 -4.60 -12.02 -0.01
CA LEU A 46 -3.48 -12.92 0.30
C LEU A 46 -3.75 -13.77 1.54
N LEU A 47 -4.48 -13.23 2.55
CA LEU A 47 -4.77 -13.97 3.78
C LEU A 47 -5.77 -15.10 3.58
N ARG A 48 -6.57 -15.06 2.51
CA ARG A 48 -7.61 -16.08 2.27
C ARG A 48 -7.07 -17.43 1.83
N ASP A 49 -5.86 -17.45 1.29
CA ASP A 49 -5.34 -18.65 0.65
C ASP A 49 -3.84 -18.75 0.83
N THR A 50 -3.39 -19.81 1.52
CA THR A 50 -1.98 -20.06 1.77
C THR A 50 -1.19 -20.25 0.48
N ALA A 51 -1.81 -20.84 -0.54
CA ALA A 51 -1.16 -21.02 -1.83
C ALA A 51 -0.90 -19.67 -2.50
N LEU A 52 -1.83 -18.73 -2.39
CA LEU A 52 -1.65 -17.37 -2.90
C LEU A 52 -0.53 -16.64 -2.17
N GLN A 53 -0.42 -16.81 -0.86
CA GLN A 53 0.69 -16.22 -0.09
C GLN A 53 2.05 -16.70 -0.61
N ARG A 54 2.17 -17.98 -0.92
CA ARG A 54 3.41 -18.56 -1.47
C ARG A 54 3.70 -18.02 -2.87
N GLU A 55 2.66 -17.98 -3.71
CA GLU A 55 2.79 -17.51 -5.09
C GLU A 55 3.21 -16.05 -5.16
N TYR A 56 2.70 -15.23 -4.23
CA TYR A 56 2.97 -13.79 -4.17
C TYR A 56 3.87 -13.42 -2.99
N GLN A 57 4.77 -14.32 -2.61
CA GLN A 57 5.65 -14.12 -1.44
C GLN A 57 6.45 -12.83 -1.52
N SER A 58 7.03 -12.52 -2.68
CA SER A 58 7.82 -11.30 -2.88
C SER A 58 6.98 -10.05 -2.65
N THR A 59 5.75 -10.05 -3.15
CA THR A 59 4.81 -8.95 -2.96
C THR A 59 4.44 -8.78 -1.49
N TYR A 60 4.17 -9.89 -0.80
CA TYR A 60 3.86 -9.86 0.62
C TYR A 60 5.02 -9.27 1.43
N ILE A 61 6.25 -9.74 1.13
CA ILE A 61 7.45 -9.25 1.82
C ILE A 61 7.65 -7.77 1.56
N ASN A 62 7.49 -7.31 0.31
CA ASN A 62 7.72 -5.92 -0.06
C ASN A 62 6.79 -4.95 0.65
N TYR A 63 5.54 -5.33 0.88
CA TYR A 63 4.53 -4.39 1.38
C TYR A 63 4.18 -4.59 2.84
N PHE A 64 4.21 -5.82 3.34
CA PHE A 64 3.66 -6.13 4.68
C PHE A 64 4.67 -6.67 5.67
N TYR A 65 5.80 -7.15 5.21
CA TYR A 65 6.81 -7.69 6.10
C TYR A 65 7.67 -6.58 6.71
N GLY A 66 8.10 -6.79 7.96
CA GLY A 66 8.98 -5.84 8.64
C GLY A 66 8.29 -5.05 9.74
N GLY A 67 7.09 -5.42 10.14
CA GLY A 67 6.37 -4.79 11.26
C GLY A 67 6.19 -3.29 11.03
N SER A 68 6.64 -2.47 11.98
CA SER A 68 6.51 -1.02 11.89
C SER A 68 7.29 -0.41 10.73
N LEU A 69 8.27 -1.14 10.17
CA LEU A 69 9.06 -0.67 9.04
C LEU A 69 8.46 -1.06 7.69
N SER A 70 7.39 -1.84 7.68
CA SER A 70 6.75 -2.24 6.42
C SER A 70 6.18 -1.04 5.68
N PHE A 71 6.06 -1.18 4.37
CA PHE A 71 5.46 -0.13 3.54
C PHE A 71 4.02 0.16 3.97
N TYR A 72 3.26 -0.89 4.27
CA TYR A 72 1.88 -0.75 4.75
C TYR A 72 1.81 0.12 6.01
N ASN A 73 2.66 -0.14 6.98
CA ASN A 73 2.67 0.65 8.22
C ASN A 73 3.13 2.09 7.98
N LYS A 74 4.06 2.32 7.06
CA LYS A 74 4.45 3.68 6.69
C LYS A 74 3.29 4.46 6.09
N VAL A 75 2.50 3.82 5.25
CA VAL A 75 1.29 4.43 4.66
C VAL A 75 0.28 4.75 5.76
N CYS A 76 0.04 3.83 6.69
CA CYS A 76 -0.85 4.06 7.82
C CYS A 76 -0.39 5.23 8.69
N ASN A 77 0.91 5.31 8.97
CA ASN A 77 1.48 6.40 9.78
C ASN A 77 1.34 7.74 9.08
N SER A 78 1.53 7.80 7.77
CA SER A 78 1.34 9.03 7.00
C SER A 78 -0.10 9.53 7.10
N LEU A 79 -1.07 8.63 7.07
CA LEU A 79 -2.49 9.00 7.23
C LEU A 79 -2.78 9.51 8.64
N LEU A 80 -2.22 8.87 9.66
CA LEU A 80 -2.38 9.32 11.03
C LEU A 80 -1.75 10.69 11.25
N ASP A 81 -0.55 10.91 10.74
CA ASP A 81 0.13 12.19 10.83
C ASP A 81 -0.70 13.30 10.21
N TYR A 82 -1.27 13.05 9.03
CA TYR A 82 -2.14 14.02 8.38
C TYR A 82 -3.40 14.30 9.21
N LYS A 83 -4.02 13.25 9.74
CA LYS A 83 -5.25 13.37 10.54
C LYS A 83 -5.04 14.19 11.80
N TYR A 84 -3.88 14.06 12.44
CA TYR A 84 -3.57 14.77 13.70
C TYR A 84 -2.80 16.08 13.48
N GLY A 85 -2.77 16.59 12.26
CA GLY A 85 -2.17 17.87 11.96
C GLY A 85 -0.67 17.83 11.69
N ASN A 86 -0.02 16.69 11.86
CA ASN A 86 1.37 16.51 11.47
C ASN A 86 1.45 16.33 9.95
N ARG A 87 2.43 16.95 9.32
CA ARG A 87 2.57 16.82 7.87
C ARG A 87 3.52 15.69 7.52
N PRO A 88 3.19 14.89 6.48
CA PRO A 88 4.04 13.76 6.09
C PRO A 88 5.37 14.15 5.47
N PHE A 89 5.54 15.41 5.16
CA PHE A 89 6.80 15.93 4.64
C PHE A 89 7.31 17.08 5.47
#